data_8bf06d02e2039c1ad6f21de1f229a69d
#
_entry.id   8bf06d02e2039c1ad6f21de1f229a69d
#
_cell.length_a   1.000
_cell.length_b   1.000
_cell.length_c   1.000
_cell.angle_alpha   90.00
_cell.angle_beta   90.00
_cell.angle_gamma   90.00
#
_symmetry.space_group_name_H-M   'P 1'
#
loop_
_entity.id
_entity.type
_entity.pdbx_description
1 polymer ?
#
loop_
_entity_poly.entity_id
_entity_poly.type
_entity_poly.pdbx_seq_one_letter_code
_entity_poly.pdbx_strand_id
1 'polypeptide(L)'
;MGMHTAPIRAPFFEAEVEVPNKNPNLPGLKLAMRFVRTTREWALWAGNIARAVGFPIQSLTATASLNFPNVVANSTQDLTVTVEGVKAADPQPVVSLGLPAGLDAGLVFHGFVSADDTVTVRATNATTGDINPAQFTCRVEVRRY
;
A
#
# COMPACT_ATOMS: atom_id res chain seq x y z
N MET A 1 -18.47 18.61 -29.73
CA MET A 1 -17.67 17.45 -30.13
C MET A 1 -17.89 16.35 -29.11
N GLY A 2 -18.79 15.40 -29.42
CA GLY A 2 -19.07 14.27 -28.52
C GLY A 2 -17.93 13.24 -28.60
N MET A 3 -17.27 12.97 -27.47
CA MET A 3 -16.39 11.82 -27.37
C MET A 3 -17.25 10.55 -27.46
N HIS A 4 -17.19 9.87 -28.58
CA HIS A 4 -17.67 8.51 -28.71
C HIS A 4 -16.74 7.60 -27.88
N THR A 5 -17.11 7.32 -26.66
CA THR A 5 -16.54 6.18 -25.93
C THR A 5 -17.09 4.92 -26.58
N ALA A 6 -16.23 4.20 -27.30
CA ALA A 6 -16.56 2.88 -27.80
C ALA A 6 -16.97 1.99 -26.61
N PRO A 7 -18.07 1.24 -26.74
CA PRO A 7 -18.48 0.33 -25.66
C PRO A 7 -17.38 -0.69 -25.45
N ILE A 8 -16.95 -0.84 -24.19
CA ILE A 8 -16.01 -1.88 -23.79
C ILE A 8 -16.72 -3.20 -24.05
N ARG A 9 -16.38 -3.89 -25.14
CA ARG A 9 -16.87 -5.24 -25.39
C ARG A 9 -16.18 -6.18 -24.40
N ALA A 10 -16.94 -6.66 -23.42
CA ALA A 10 -16.49 -7.72 -22.55
C ALA A 10 -16.15 -8.94 -23.40
N PRO A 11 -15.03 -9.63 -23.16
CA PRO A 11 -14.73 -10.90 -23.79
C PRO A 11 -15.84 -11.92 -23.44
N PHE A 12 -16.24 -12.74 -24.41
CA PHE A 12 -17.28 -13.75 -24.21
C PHE A 12 -16.81 -14.80 -23.22
N PHE A 13 -17.62 -15.06 -22.20
CA PHE A 13 -17.37 -16.10 -21.22
C PHE A 13 -18.43 -17.20 -21.36
N GLU A 14 -18.01 -18.47 -21.46
CA GLU A 14 -18.88 -19.64 -21.33
C GLU A 14 -18.64 -20.34 -20.00
N ALA A 15 -19.25 -19.84 -18.96
CA ALA A 15 -19.50 -20.59 -17.73
C ALA A 15 -20.75 -20.01 -17.07
N GLU A 16 -21.77 -20.82 -16.90
CA GLU A 16 -22.91 -20.49 -16.06
C GLU A 16 -22.47 -20.64 -14.59
N VAL A 17 -22.27 -19.53 -13.93
CA VAL A 17 -22.13 -19.50 -12.47
C VAL A 17 -23.48 -19.07 -11.92
N GLU A 18 -24.24 -19.99 -11.37
CA GLU A 18 -25.40 -19.66 -10.54
C GLU A 18 -24.88 -19.03 -9.24
N VAL A 19 -25.02 -17.73 -9.12
CA VAL A 19 -24.81 -17.04 -7.84
C VAL A 19 -26.13 -17.15 -7.08
N PRO A 20 -26.17 -17.85 -5.94
CA PRO A 20 -27.37 -17.93 -5.13
C PRO A 20 -27.73 -16.53 -4.62
N ASN A 21 -28.87 -16.02 -5.08
CA ASN A 21 -29.39 -14.75 -4.62
C ASN A 21 -29.88 -14.89 -3.17
N LYS A 22 -29.15 -14.33 -2.22
CA LYS A 22 -29.52 -14.29 -0.80
C LYS A 22 -30.52 -13.18 -0.45
N ASN A 23 -30.98 -12.39 -1.43
CA ASN A 23 -31.95 -11.34 -1.20
C ASN A 23 -33.35 -11.80 -1.60
N PRO A 24 -34.28 -12.02 -0.65
CA PRO A 24 -35.62 -12.52 -0.95
C PRO A 24 -36.50 -11.54 -1.74
N ASN A 25 -36.09 -10.27 -1.89
CA ASN A 25 -36.84 -9.23 -2.57
C ASN A 25 -36.41 -8.98 -4.03
N LEU A 26 -35.44 -9.72 -4.54
CA LEU A 26 -35.02 -9.63 -5.94
C LEU A 26 -35.29 -10.98 -6.62
N PRO A 27 -36.19 -11.05 -7.61
CA PRO A 27 -36.35 -12.26 -8.41
C PRO A 27 -35.04 -12.53 -9.14
N GLY A 28 -34.55 -13.76 -9.08
CA GLY A 28 -33.23 -14.23 -9.47
C GLY A 28 -32.61 -13.53 -10.66
N LEU A 29 -31.59 -12.73 -10.40
CA LEU A 29 -30.71 -12.20 -11.43
C LEU A 29 -29.77 -13.35 -11.86
N LYS A 30 -30.09 -14.01 -12.95
CA LYS A 30 -29.16 -14.97 -13.59
C LYS A 30 -28.10 -14.16 -14.30
N LEU A 31 -26.92 -14.03 -13.71
CA LEU A 31 -25.75 -13.50 -14.39
C LEU A 31 -25.06 -14.67 -15.10
N ALA A 32 -25.37 -14.90 -16.36
CA ALA A 32 -24.64 -15.83 -17.19
C ALA A 32 -23.34 -15.14 -17.66
N MET A 33 -22.21 -15.49 -17.10
CA MET A 33 -20.91 -15.07 -17.61
C MET A 33 -20.30 -16.22 -18.41
N ARG A 34 -20.12 -16.00 -19.69
CA ARG A 34 -19.49 -16.95 -20.61
C ARG A 34 -18.01 -16.61 -20.74
N PHE A 35 -17.12 -17.47 -20.21
CA PHE A 35 -15.68 -17.27 -20.31
C PHE A 35 -15.10 -17.99 -21.54
N VAL A 36 -14.65 -17.27 -22.54
CA VAL A 36 -13.83 -17.81 -23.62
C VAL A 36 -12.37 -17.50 -23.35
N ARG A 37 -11.55 -18.54 -23.39
CA ARG A 37 -10.12 -18.51 -23.12
C ARG A 37 -9.36 -17.56 -24.06
N THR A 38 -9.02 -16.39 -23.59
CA THR A 38 -7.79 -15.70 -23.98
C THR A 38 -7.23 -14.99 -22.77
N THR A 39 -6.25 -15.63 -22.15
CA THR A 39 -5.66 -15.20 -20.86
C THR A 39 -5.07 -13.77 -20.89
N ARG A 40 -4.68 -13.28 -22.07
CA ARG A 40 -4.05 -11.96 -22.22
C ARG A 40 -5.06 -10.82 -22.27
N GLU A 41 -6.15 -10.99 -23.00
CA GLU A 41 -7.21 -9.97 -23.11
C GLU A 41 -7.99 -9.85 -21.80
N TRP A 42 -8.17 -10.95 -21.10
CA TRP A 42 -8.80 -10.94 -19.78
C TRP A 42 -7.98 -10.19 -18.75
N ALA A 43 -6.66 -10.39 -18.73
CA ALA A 43 -5.76 -9.66 -17.82
C ALA A 43 -5.78 -8.15 -18.09
N LEU A 44 -5.84 -7.74 -19.36
CA LEU A 44 -5.96 -6.33 -19.75
C LEU A 44 -7.32 -5.73 -19.34
N TRP A 45 -8.41 -6.48 -19.54
CA TRP A 45 -9.76 -6.06 -19.17
C TRP A 45 -9.92 -5.97 -17.64
N ALA A 46 -9.46 -6.98 -16.89
CA ALA A 46 -9.46 -6.98 -15.44
C ALA A 46 -8.61 -5.81 -14.87
N GLY A 47 -7.45 -5.53 -15.50
CA GLY A 47 -6.61 -4.40 -15.14
C GLY A 47 -7.29 -3.05 -15.41
N ASN A 48 -8.08 -2.94 -16.48
CA ASN A 48 -8.81 -1.71 -16.81
C ASN A 48 -10.02 -1.49 -15.89
N ILE A 49 -10.74 -2.56 -15.53
CA ILE A 49 -11.80 -2.47 -14.52
C ILE A 49 -11.20 -2.11 -13.16
N ALA A 50 -10.09 -2.74 -12.77
CA ALA A 50 -9.40 -2.44 -11.54
C ALA A 50 -9.07 -0.94 -11.42
N ARG A 51 -8.60 -0.31 -12.50
CA ARG A 51 -8.35 1.13 -12.54
C ARG A 51 -9.62 1.98 -12.54
N ALA A 52 -10.68 1.54 -13.22
CA ALA A 52 -11.94 2.28 -13.34
C ALA A 52 -12.76 2.24 -12.04
N VAL A 53 -12.69 1.16 -11.27
CA VAL A 53 -13.41 0.99 -10.00
C VAL A 53 -12.61 1.54 -8.82
N GLY A 54 -11.36 1.99 -9.06
CA GLY A 54 -10.48 2.48 -8.01
C GLY A 54 -10.28 1.41 -6.95
N PHE A 55 -9.51 0.35 -7.26
CA PHE A 55 -9.08 -0.55 -6.20
C PHE A 55 -8.45 0.29 -5.09
N PRO A 56 -8.85 0.08 -3.86
CA PRO A 56 -8.27 0.82 -2.75
C PRO A 56 -6.76 0.59 -2.81
N ILE A 57 -6.00 1.69 -2.84
CA ILE A 57 -4.55 1.65 -2.67
C ILE A 57 -4.31 0.76 -1.45
N GLN A 58 -3.63 -0.37 -1.65
CA GLN A 58 -3.35 -1.26 -0.52
C GLN A 58 -2.39 -0.56 0.42
N SER A 59 -2.90 -0.20 1.57
CA SER A 59 -2.12 0.40 2.65
C SER A 59 -1.83 -0.68 3.68
N LEU A 60 -0.55 -0.98 3.88
CA LEU A 60 -0.05 -1.88 4.91
C LEU A 60 0.42 -1.02 6.08
N THR A 61 0.03 -1.37 7.30
CA THR A 61 0.35 -0.55 8.47
C THR A 61 0.90 -1.38 9.61
N ALA A 62 1.87 -0.82 10.33
CA ALA A 62 2.34 -1.36 11.59
C ALA A 62 2.58 -0.23 12.60
N THR A 63 2.57 -0.56 13.87
CA THR A 63 2.92 0.37 14.95
C THR A 63 4.04 -0.25 15.76
N ALA A 64 5.11 0.50 15.99
CA ALA A 64 6.26 0.05 16.74
C ALA A 64 6.72 1.11 17.74
N SER A 65 7.29 0.65 18.83
CA SER A 65 7.99 1.51 19.79
C SER A 65 9.45 1.60 19.35
N LEU A 66 9.91 2.81 19.06
CA LEU A 66 11.26 3.07 18.60
C LEU A 66 12.09 3.72 19.71
N ASN A 67 13.23 3.11 20.00
CA ASN A 67 14.20 3.62 20.96
C ASN A 67 15.55 3.79 20.25
N PHE A 68 15.74 4.94 19.63
CA PHE A 68 17.01 5.23 18.97
C PHE A 68 18.11 5.41 20.00
N PRO A 69 19.32 4.89 19.75
CA PRO A 69 20.47 5.23 20.56
C PRO A 69 20.84 6.70 20.35
N ASN A 70 21.82 7.19 21.13
CA ASN A 70 22.35 8.53 20.91
C ASN A 70 22.74 8.75 19.43
N VAL A 71 22.13 9.74 18.79
CA VAL A 71 22.41 10.11 17.40
C VAL A 71 23.46 11.20 17.41
N VAL A 72 24.68 10.82 17.07
CA VAL A 72 25.82 11.74 17.06
C VAL A 72 25.58 12.89 16.07
N ALA A 73 26.16 14.05 16.33
CA ALA A 73 26.10 15.21 15.47
C ALA A 73 26.39 14.87 14.00
N ASN A 74 25.58 15.37 13.08
CA ASN A 74 25.70 15.15 11.64
C ASN A 74 25.76 13.66 11.22
N SER A 75 25.09 12.78 11.98
CA SER A 75 25.05 11.34 11.69
C SER A 75 23.63 10.81 11.57
N THR A 76 23.52 9.52 11.27
CA THR A 76 22.25 8.81 11.14
C THR A 76 22.24 7.55 12.01
N GLN A 77 21.02 7.17 12.44
CA GLN A 77 20.75 5.88 13.10
C GLN A 77 19.52 5.24 12.46
N ASP A 78 19.55 3.94 12.30
CA ASP A 78 18.50 3.16 11.66
C ASP A 78 17.89 2.17 12.64
N LEU A 79 16.56 2.09 12.65
CA LEU A 79 15.81 1.04 13.31
C LEU A 79 14.84 0.39 12.32
N THR A 80 14.57 -0.88 12.48
CA THR A 80 13.65 -1.63 11.61
C THR A 80 12.30 -1.85 12.27
N VAL A 81 11.25 -1.81 11.45
CA VAL A 81 9.87 -2.12 11.83
C VAL A 81 9.36 -3.20 10.90
N THR A 82 8.78 -4.25 11.46
CA THR A 82 8.11 -5.28 10.65
C THR A 82 6.75 -4.77 10.20
N VAL A 83 6.54 -4.78 8.89
CA VAL A 83 5.26 -4.44 8.24
C VAL A 83 4.91 -5.60 7.32
N GLU A 84 4.09 -6.52 7.81
CA GLU A 84 3.73 -7.74 7.08
C GLU A 84 3.12 -7.45 5.71
N GLY A 85 3.54 -8.20 4.71
CA GLY A 85 3.06 -8.10 3.32
C GLY A 85 3.81 -7.10 2.46
N VAL A 86 4.72 -6.31 3.00
CA VAL A 86 5.60 -5.42 2.22
C VAL A 86 6.61 -6.27 1.45
N LYS A 87 6.88 -5.91 0.20
CA LYS A 87 7.89 -6.56 -0.63
C LYS A 87 8.96 -5.56 -1.07
N ALA A 88 10.22 -5.95 -0.95
CA ALA A 88 11.34 -5.12 -1.42
C ALA A 88 11.31 -4.90 -2.94
N ALA A 89 10.69 -5.83 -3.68
CA ALA A 89 10.53 -5.75 -5.13
C ALA A 89 9.30 -4.92 -5.57
N ASP A 90 8.49 -4.40 -4.63
CA ASP A 90 7.34 -3.55 -4.98
C ASP A 90 7.81 -2.29 -5.69
N PRO A 91 7.20 -1.91 -6.82
CA PRO A 91 7.60 -0.71 -7.54
C PRO A 91 7.23 0.54 -6.73
N GLN A 92 8.23 1.33 -6.37
CA GLN A 92 8.09 2.66 -5.74
C GLN A 92 7.12 2.71 -4.55
N PRO A 93 7.30 1.90 -3.50
CA PRO A 93 6.45 1.96 -2.33
C PRO A 93 6.62 3.32 -1.63
N VAL A 94 5.51 3.95 -1.27
CA VAL A 94 5.54 5.18 -0.48
C VAL A 94 5.42 4.82 1.00
N VAL A 95 6.42 5.19 1.78
CA VAL A 95 6.43 5.00 3.23
C VAL A 95 6.09 6.31 3.92
N SER A 96 5.07 6.28 4.78
CA SER A 96 4.67 7.41 5.61
C SER A 96 4.87 7.07 7.09
N LEU A 97 5.40 8.02 7.86
CA LEU A 97 5.62 7.87 9.29
C LEU A 97 4.66 8.75 10.07
N GLY A 98 3.86 8.15 10.94
CA GLY A 98 3.06 8.83 11.94
C GLY A 98 3.88 9.01 13.21
N LEU A 99 4.39 10.21 13.43
CA LEU A 99 5.26 10.56 14.55
C LEU A 99 4.48 11.32 15.62
N PRO A 100 4.78 11.15 16.92
CA PRO A 100 4.17 11.94 17.98
C PRO A 100 4.68 13.39 17.95
N ALA A 101 3.92 14.28 18.57
CA ALA A 101 4.40 15.64 18.81
C ALA A 101 5.51 15.64 19.87
N GLY A 102 6.38 16.66 19.82
CA GLY A 102 7.41 16.88 20.84
C GLY A 102 8.71 16.10 20.65
N LEU A 103 8.92 15.54 19.45
CA LEU A 103 10.25 15.01 19.10
C LEU A 103 11.28 16.12 18.98
N ASP A 104 12.55 15.76 19.21
CA ASP A 104 13.67 16.71 19.13
C ASP A 104 13.74 17.40 17.78
N ALA A 105 13.71 18.72 17.75
CA ALA A 105 13.64 19.53 16.54
C ALA A 105 14.86 19.37 15.60
N GLY A 106 15.96 18.84 16.10
CA GLY A 106 17.18 18.57 15.32
C GLY A 106 17.19 17.23 14.60
N LEU A 107 16.18 16.37 14.83
CA LEU A 107 16.08 15.06 14.19
C LEU A 107 15.10 15.09 13.02
N VAL A 108 15.55 14.54 11.90
CA VAL A 108 14.72 14.30 10.72
C VAL A 108 14.49 12.78 10.58
N PHE A 109 13.23 12.39 10.47
CA PHE A 109 12.87 10.97 10.31
C PHE A 109 12.37 10.70 8.90
N HIS A 110 12.82 9.60 8.30
CA HIS A 110 12.23 9.07 7.08
C HIS A 110 12.22 7.55 7.10
N GLY A 111 11.29 6.96 6.35
CA GLY A 111 11.15 5.51 6.23
C GLY A 111 11.35 5.03 4.80
N PHE A 112 11.89 3.85 4.64
CA PHE A 112 11.99 3.18 3.35
C PHE A 112 11.91 1.65 3.53
N VAL A 113 11.42 0.97 2.50
CA VAL A 113 11.41 -0.50 2.48
C VAL A 113 12.84 -0.99 2.26
N SER A 114 13.35 -1.79 3.20
CA SER A 114 14.73 -2.30 3.16
C SER A 114 14.81 -3.79 2.82
N ALA A 115 13.77 -4.54 3.12
CA ALA A 115 13.64 -5.96 2.80
C ALA A 115 12.15 -6.36 2.79
N ASP A 116 11.86 -7.61 2.44
CA ASP A 116 10.52 -8.17 2.58
C ASP A 116 10.07 -8.04 4.04
N ASP A 117 8.82 -7.62 4.23
CA ASP A 117 8.19 -7.37 5.52
C ASP A 117 8.96 -6.40 6.44
N THR A 118 9.91 -5.61 5.89
CA THR A 118 10.79 -4.77 6.71
C THR A 118 10.85 -3.34 6.17
N VAL A 119 10.53 -2.40 7.04
CA VAL A 119 10.72 -0.97 6.83
C VAL A 119 11.81 -0.47 7.76
N THR A 120 12.79 0.22 7.20
CA THR A 120 13.79 0.93 8.00
C THR A 120 13.31 2.34 8.27
N VAL A 121 13.32 2.74 9.53
CA VAL A 121 13.11 4.12 9.99
C VAL A 121 14.48 4.71 10.33
N ARG A 122 14.86 5.73 9.60
CA ARG A 122 16.13 6.45 9.76
C ARG A 122 15.90 7.76 10.50
N ALA A 123 16.65 7.96 11.58
CA ALA A 123 16.79 9.23 12.25
C ALA A 123 18.09 9.89 11.81
N THR A 124 18.01 11.11 11.31
CA THR A 124 19.18 11.93 10.92
C THR A 124 19.28 13.12 11.85
N ASN A 125 20.42 13.25 12.52
CA ASN A 125 20.74 14.44 13.31
C ASN A 125 21.42 15.48 12.41
N ALA A 126 20.71 16.55 12.12
CA ALA A 126 21.22 17.66 11.29
C ALA A 126 21.88 18.78 12.12
N THR A 127 22.09 18.56 13.42
CA THR A 127 22.69 19.55 14.31
C THR A 127 24.17 19.26 14.60
N THR A 128 24.83 20.22 15.23
CA THR A 128 26.24 20.11 15.66
C THR A 128 26.40 19.45 17.03
N GLY A 129 25.32 19.12 17.72
CA GLY A 129 25.31 18.44 19.01
C GLY A 129 24.70 17.06 18.93
N ASP A 130 25.09 16.17 19.82
CA ASP A 130 24.50 14.84 19.94
C ASP A 130 23.08 14.93 20.49
N ILE A 131 22.17 14.09 19.98
CA ILE A 131 20.77 14.02 20.43
C ILE A 131 20.46 12.59 20.84
N ASN A 132 19.99 12.42 22.07
CA ASN A 132 19.50 11.15 22.58
C ASN A 132 17.97 11.23 22.71
N PRO A 133 17.21 10.83 21.65
CA PRO A 133 15.76 10.96 21.69
C PRO A 133 15.13 10.01 22.71
N ALA A 134 14.08 10.48 23.37
CA ALA A 134 13.27 9.59 24.19
C ALA A 134 12.58 8.52 23.31
N GLN A 135 12.33 7.34 23.89
CA GLN A 135 11.54 6.31 23.22
C GLN A 135 10.15 6.83 22.85
N PHE A 136 9.71 6.53 21.64
CA PHE A 136 8.39 6.95 21.14
C PHE A 136 7.71 5.87 20.31
N THR A 137 6.39 5.99 20.19
CA THR A 137 5.60 5.11 19.32
C THR A 137 5.51 5.73 17.93
N CYS A 138 5.86 4.95 16.90
CA CYS A 138 5.74 5.34 15.50
C CYS A 138 4.74 4.42 14.80
N ARG A 139 3.84 5.01 13.99
CA ARG A 139 3.01 4.28 13.04
C ARG A 139 3.67 4.36 11.67
N VAL A 140 3.89 3.21 11.07
CA VAL A 140 4.42 3.09 9.71
C VAL A 140 3.29 2.70 8.78
N GLU A 141 3.14 3.41 7.67
CA GLU A 141 2.20 3.09 6.60
C GLU A 141 2.95 2.97 5.28
N VAL A 142 2.76 1.86 4.58
CA VAL A 142 3.33 1.60 3.26
C VAL A 142 2.21 1.51 2.24
N ARG A 143 2.23 2.36 1.23
CA ARG A 143 1.28 2.36 0.12
C ARG A 143 1.94 1.81 -1.14
N ARG A 144 1.22 0.91 -1.81
CA ARG A 144 1.58 0.34 -3.12
C ARG A 144 0.65 0.88 -4.19
N TYR A 145 1.18 1.19 -5.35
CA TYR A 145 0.47 1.72 -6.51
C TYR A 145 0.41 0.69 -7.63
#